data_00402c5e34e416ceee7632e0c9d3d795
#
_entry.id   00402c5e34e416ceee7632e0c9d3d795
#
_cell.length_a   1.000
_cell.length_b   1.000
_cell.length_c   1.000
_cell.angle_alpha   90.00
_cell.angle_beta   90.00
_cell.angle_gamma   90.00
#
_symmetry.space_group_name_H-M   'P 1'
#
loop_
_entity.id
_entity.type
_entity.pdbx_description
1 polymer ?
#
loop_
_entity_poly.entity_id
_entity_poly.type
_entity_poly.pdbx_seq_one_letter_code
_entity_poly.pdbx_strand_id
1 'polypeptide(L)'
;IFISLTPYQYTYLNKLNGDFATSYNRFENDYLATSIKELIRKIPNNTNIITNNKKIKISFCGAPHNLSRRELDKLKNFDYEVMDLYEGNYDYVIMTNRALADRDENTLKNVKSCFDKIKGEDIIKVERNGLMLSTLRKKL
;
A
#
# COMPACT_ATOMS: atom_id res chain seq x y z
N ILE A 1 -9.65 -7.07 -20.98
CA ILE A 1 -9.37 -6.07 -19.92
C ILE A 1 -9.90 -6.55 -18.58
N PHE A 2 -11.17 -6.98 -18.46
CA PHE A 2 -11.73 -7.48 -17.20
C PHE A 2 -10.96 -8.66 -16.60
N ILE A 3 -10.54 -9.60 -17.44
CA ILE A 3 -9.78 -10.79 -17.02
C ILE A 3 -8.41 -10.39 -16.47
N SER A 4 -7.76 -9.41 -17.09
CA SER A 4 -6.44 -8.94 -16.66
C SER A 4 -6.46 -8.17 -15.32
N LEU A 5 -7.65 -7.71 -14.90
CA LEU A 5 -7.86 -7.02 -13.62
C LEU A 5 -8.24 -7.97 -12.50
N THR A 6 -8.47 -9.26 -12.77
CA THR A 6 -8.85 -10.21 -11.72
C THR A 6 -7.77 -10.28 -10.63
N PRO A 7 -8.14 -10.22 -9.31
CA PRO A 7 -9.49 -10.07 -8.76
C PRO A 7 -9.96 -8.62 -8.54
N TYR A 8 -9.34 -7.63 -9.16
CA TYR A 8 -9.55 -6.19 -8.91
C TYR A 8 -10.43 -5.52 -9.96
N GLN A 9 -11.48 -6.21 -10.45
CA GLN A 9 -12.37 -5.69 -11.50
C GLN A 9 -13.05 -4.36 -11.12
N TYR A 10 -13.26 -4.12 -9.82
CA TYR A 10 -13.83 -2.88 -9.30
C TYR A 10 -12.92 -1.64 -9.53
N THR A 11 -11.65 -1.85 -9.86
CA THR A 11 -10.73 -0.76 -10.24
C THR A 11 -10.86 -0.34 -11.70
N TYR A 12 -11.77 -0.99 -12.46
CA TYR A 12 -11.91 -0.72 -13.88
C TYR A 12 -12.37 0.71 -14.15
N LEU A 13 -11.57 1.42 -14.93
CA LEU A 13 -11.91 2.71 -15.50
C LEU A 13 -11.99 2.59 -17.02
N ASN A 14 -13.03 3.17 -17.61
CA ASN A 14 -13.14 3.19 -19.07
C ASN A 14 -12.14 4.20 -19.68
N LYS A 15 -11.84 4.03 -20.97
CA LYS A 15 -10.89 4.91 -21.67
C LYS A 15 -11.32 6.39 -21.69
N LEU A 16 -12.60 6.70 -21.51
CA LEU A 16 -13.12 8.07 -21.46
C LEU A 16 -12.66 8.82 -20.19
N ASN A 17 -12.38 8.10 -19.11
CA ASN A 17 -11.93 8.66 -17.83
C ASN A 17 -10.39 8.69 -17.70
N GLY A 18 -9.67 8.33 -18.75
CA GLY A 18 -8.22 8.28 -18.78
C GLY A 18 -7.67 6.85 -18.81
N ASP A 19 -6.37 6.75 -19.09
CA ASP A 19 -5.68 5.46 -19.04
C ASP A 19 -5.45 5.04 -17.57
N PHE A 20 -5.42 3.73 -17.29
CA PHE A 20 -5.21 3.18 -15.96
C PHE A 20 -3.98 3.75 -15.27
N ALA A 21 -2.87 3.87 -16.01
CA ALA A 21 -1.61 4.39 -15.49
C ALA A 21 -1.68 5.85 -15.05
N THR A 22 -2.60 6.64 -15.59
CA THR A 22 -2.76 8.08 -15.28
C THR A 22 -3.88 8.36 -14.30
N SER A 23 -4.77 7.39 -14.08
CA SER A 23 -5.96 7.56 -13.24
C SER A 23 -5.65 7.59 -11.74
N TYR A 24 -4.49 7.05 -11.33
CA TYR A 24 -4.13 6.98 -9.91
C TYR A 24 -4.04 8.36 -9.23
N ASN A 25 -3.76 9.42 -10.01
CA ASN A 25 -3.72 10.80 -9.52
C ASN A 25 -5.11 11.43 -9.32
N ARG A 26 -6.16 10.80 -9.86
CA ARG A 26 -7.52 11.34 -9.85
C ARG A 26 -8.48 10.55 -8.98
N PHE A 27 -8.22 9.26 -8.79
CA PHE A 27 -9.13 8.34 -8.10
C PHE A 27 -8.39 7.42 -7.14
N GLU A 28 -9.03 7.08 -6.03
CA GLU A 28 -8.58 5.98 -5.16
C GLU A 28 -8.86 4.66 -5.88
N ASN A 29 -7.81 3.95 -6.27
CA ASN A 29 -7.94 2.77 -7.13
C ASN A 29 -8.17 1.47 -6.36
N ASP A 30 -7.75 1.37 -5.12
CA ASP A 30 -7.95 0.19 -4.25
C ASP A 30 -8.69 0.58 -2.97
N TYR A 31 -9.87 1.20 -3.14
CA TYR A 31 -10.69 1.69 -2.02
C TYR A 31 -10.97 0.61 -0.97
N LEU A 32 -11.19 -0.63 -1.39
CA LEU A 32 -11.42 -1.77 -0.49
C LEU A 32 -10.11 -2.36 0.06
N ALA A 33 -8.95 -1.88 -0.39
CA ALA A 33 -7.62 -2.37 0.01
C ALA A 33 -7.44 -3.89 -0.12
N THR A 34 -8.08 -4.50 -1.12
CA THR A 34 -8.01 -5.95 -1.37
C THR A 34 -6.63 -6.39 -1.83
N SER A 35 -5.86 -5.50 -2.46
CA SER A 35 -4.47 -5.74 -2.84
C SER A 35 -3.53 -5.98 -1.65
N ILE A 36 -3.89 -5.50 -0.45
CA ILE A 36 -3.09 -5.68 0.78
C ILE A 36 -2.89 -7.17 1.11
N LYS A 37 -3.92 -7.98 0.91
CA LYS A 37 -3.82 -9.44 1.12
C LYS A 37 -2.79 -10.09 0.18
N GLU A 38 -2.79 -9.68 -1.09
CA GLU A 38 -1.80 -10.16 -2.06
C GLU A 38 -0.39 -9.65 -1.71
N LEU A 39 -0.29 -8.37 -1.34
CA LEU A 39 0.97 -7.75 -0.95
C LEU A 39 1.63 -8.50 0.21
N ILE A 40 0.87 -8.73 1.29
CA ILE A 40 1.37 -9.39 2.50
C ILE A 40 1.81 -10.83 2.20
N ARG A 41 1.08 -11.55 1.36
CA ARG A 41 1.45 -12.91 0.96
C ARG A 41 2.77 -13.01 0.19
N LYS A 42 3.23 -11.92 -0.40
CA LYS A 42 4.52 -11.85 -1.10
C LYS A 42 5.71 -11.61 -0.15
N ILE A 43 5.47 -11.18 1.10
CA ILE A 43 6.53 -10.87 2.07
C ILE A 43 7.44 -12.08 2.33
N PRO A 44 6.94 -13.31 2.59
CA PRO A 44 7.81 -14.46 2.89
C PRO A 44 8.75 -14.84 1.75
N ASN A 45 8.42 -14.48 0.53
CA ASN A 45 9.22 -14.78 -0.65
C ASN A 45 10.34 -13.73 -0.89
N ASN A 46 10.37 -12.67 -0.09
CA ASN A 46 11.37 -11.61 -0.21
C ASN A 46 12.42 -11.73 0.91
N THR A 47 13.57 -12.29 0.56
CA THR A 47 14.69 -12.51 1.51
C THR A 47 15.26 -11.22 2.10
N ASN A 48 15.06 -10.08 1.44
CA ASN A 48 15.56 -8.79 1.93
C ASN A 48 14.78 -8.24 3.13
N ILE A 49 13.59 -8.80 3.41
CA ILE A 49 12.73 -8.38 4.53
C ILE A 49 12.95 -9.28 5.73
N ILE A 50 13.17 -10.58 5.49
CA ILE A 50 13.38 -11.59 6.53
C ILE A 50 14.85 -11.57 6.93
N THR A 51 15.26 -10.61 7.76
CA THR A 51 16.62 -10.57 8.27
C THR A 51 16.67 -10.83 9.78
N ASN A 52 17.37 -11.96 10.11
CA ASN A 52 18.09 -12.13 11.37
C ASN A 52 17.32 -11.79 12.66
N ASN A 53 16.31 -12.58 13.03
CA ASN A 53 15.72 -12.61 14.39
C ASN A 53 15.36 -11.22 14.99
N LYS A 54 15.28 -10.17 14.17
CA LYS A 54 14.89 -8.84 14.64
C LYS A 54 13.42 -8.59 14.33
N LYS A 55 12.71 -8.13 15.33
CA LYS A 55 11.32 -7.67 15.17
C LYS A 55 11.25 -6.51 14.21
N ILE A 56 10.45 -6.66 13.16
CA ILE A 56 10.33 -5.68 12.07
C ILE A 56 9.29 -4.63 12.45
N LYS A 57 9.64 -3.37 12.38
CA LYS A 57 8.73 -2.25 12.65
C LYS A 57 7.98 -1.86 11.39
N ILE A 58 6.65 -2.01 11.41
CA ILE A 58 5.77 -1.75 10.27
C ILE A 58 4.76 -0.67 10.61
N SER A 59 4.57 0.26 9.68
CA SER A 59 3.48 1.22 9.73
C SER A 59 2.51 1.04 8.56
N PHE A 60 1.36 1.70 8.62
CA PHE A 60 0.32 1.64 7.60
C PHE A 60 -0.07 3.03 7.13
N CYS A 61 -0.22 3.20 5.80
CA CYS A 61 -0.74 4.41 5.20
C CYS A 61 -1.82 4.08 4.17
N GLY A 62 -3.05 4.52 4.39
CA GLY A 62 -4.19 4.19 3.53
C GLY A 62 -4.66 2.73 3.60
N ALA A 63 -3.87 1.85 4.21
CA ALA A 63 -4.21 0.45 4.42
C ALA A 63 -5.02 0.28 5.72
N PRO A 64 -6.12 -0.50 5.72
CA PRO A 64 -6.89 -0.75 6.93
C PRO A 64 -6.09 -1.56 7.95
N HIS A 65 -5.89 -1.00 9.15
CA HIS A 65 -5.06 -1.61 10.19
C HIS A 65 -5.49 -3.03 10.56
N ASN A 66 -6.79 -3.23 10.83
CA ASN A 66 -7.32 -4.54 11.23
C ASN A 66 -7.16 -5.61 10.17
N LEU A 67 -7.37 -5.26 8.89
CA LEU A 67 -7.18 -6.17 7.77
C LEU A 67 -5.70 -6.53 7.63
N SER A 68 -4.83 -5.53 7.65
CA SER A 68 -3.39 -5.70 7.49
C SER A 68 -2.79 -6.56 8.61
N ARG A 69 -3.14 -6.29 9.86
CA ARG A 69 -2.71 -7.10 11.01
C ARG A 69 -3.15 -8.56 10.87
N ARG A 70 -4.43 -8.78 10.59
CA ARG A 70 -4.97 -10.14 10.41
C ARG A 70 -4.25 -10.93 9.32
N GLU A 71 -3.83 -10.27 8.24
CA GLU A 71 -3.08 -10.95 7.17
C GLU A 71 -1.61 -11.15 7.54
N LEU A 72 -0.97 -10.22 8.25
CA LEU A 72 0.39 -10.37 8.78
C LEU A 72 0.48 -11.50 9.82
N ASP A 73 -0.51 -11.62 10.72
CA ASP A 73 -0.56 -12.67 11.75
C ASP A 73 -0.64 -14.10 11.17
N LYS A 74 -1.03 -14.23 9.91
CA LYS A 74 -1.03 -15.53 9.21
C LYS A 74 0.35 -15.95 8.71
N LEU A 75 1.31 -15.03 8.67
CA LEU A 75 2.66 -15.32 8.21
C LEU A 75 3.42 -16.10 9.29
N LYS A 76 3.86 -17.29 8.94
CA LYS A 76 4.72 -18.10 9.83
C LYS A 76 6.11 -17.47 9.92
N ASN A 77 6.68 -17.44 11.13
CA ASN A 77 8.04 -16.95 11.39
C ASN A 77 8.28 -15.49 10.98
N PHE A 78 7.24 -14.66 11.03
CA PHE A 78 7.33 -13.22 10.76
C PHE A 78 6.98 -12.44 12.03
N ASP A 79 8.00 -11.98 12.73
CA ASP A 79 7.83 -11.17 13.95
C ASP A 79 7.83 -9.69 13.58
N TYR A 80 6.76 -9.00 13.93
CA TYR A 80 6.58 -7.59 13.61
C TYR A 80 5.98 -6.80 14.78
N GLU A 81 6.18 -5.50 14.72
CA GLU A 81 5.57 -4.53 15.61
C GLU A 81 4.93 -3.41 14.80
N VAL A 82 3.72 -3.03 15.16
CA VAL A 82 3.02 -1.94 14.49
C VAL A 82 3.37 -0.61 15.13
N MET A 83 3.89 0.30 14.32
CA MET A 83 4.31 1.64 14.75
C MET A 83 3.34 2.70 14.24
N ASP A 84 3.25 3.80 14.95
CA ASP A 84 2.52 4.98 14.47
C ASP A 84 3.25 5.59 13.26
N LEU A 85 2.48 5.95 12.24
CA LEU A 85 3.02 6.52 11.01
C LEU A 85 3.69 7.88 11.25
N TYR A 86 3.09 8.69 12.11
CA TYR A 86 3.53 10.07 12.36
C TYR A 86 4.74 10.16 13.29
N GLU A 87 4.96 9.16 14.14
CA GLU A 87 6.17 9.07 14.95
C GLU A 87 7.42 8.73 14.14
N GLY A 88 7.22 8.19 12.95
CA GLY A 88 8.30 7.94 12.00
C GLY A 88 9.30 6.84 12.39
N ASN A 89 9.05 6.10 13.48
CA ASN A 89 9.95 5.04 13.97
C ASN A 89 9.56 3.66 13.42
N TYR A 90 9.56 3.52 12.09
CA TYR A 90 9.28 2.25 11.40
C TYR A 90 10.35 1.96 10.35
N ASP A 91 10.53 0.67 10.05
CA ASP A 91 11.45 0.19 9.01
C ASP A 91 10.75 0.13 7.65
N TYR A 92 9.46 -0.27 7.66
CA TYR A 92 8.63 -0.44 6.47
C TYR A 92 7.25 0.17 6.65
N VAL A 93 6.64 0.53 5.53
CA VAL A 93 5.25 0.98 5.49
C VAL A 93 4.47 0.21 4.43
N ILE A 94 3.31 -0.32 4.82
CA ILE A 94 2.33 -0.92 3.92
C ILE A 94 1.37 0.18 3.48
N MET A 95 1.25 0.40 2.18
CA MET A 95 0.48 1.52 1.64
C MET A 95 -0.44 1.12 0.50
N THR A 96 -1.55 1.86 0.39
CA THR A 96 -2.34 2.00 -0.83
C THR A 96 -2.24 3.45 -1.33
N ASN A 97 -2.73 3.73 -2.54
CA ASN A 97 -2.75 5.09 -3.08
C ASN A 97 -3.85 5.98 -2.47
N ARG A 98 -4.41 5.58 -1.34
CA ARG A 98 -5.44 6.35 -0.68
C ARG A 98 -4.96 7.76 -0.36
N ALA A 99 -5.83 8.73 -0.63
CA ALA A 99 -5.58 10.10 -0.25
C ALA A 99 -5.58 10.24 1.27
N LEU A 100 -4.51 10.84 1.80
CA LEU A 100 -4.51 11.32 3.18
C LEU A 100 -5.10 12.72 3.16
N ALA A 101 -6.27 12.89 3.76
CA ALA A 101 -6.76 14.21 4.08
C ALA A 101 -5.76 14.84 5.05
N ASP A 102 -5.08 15.90 4.62
CA ASP A 102 -4.43 16.79 5.57
C ASP A 102 -5.52 17.38 6.44
N ARG A 103 -5.35 17.34 7.76
CA ARG A 103 -6.32 17.87 8.73
C ARG A 103 -6.48 19.39 8.64
N ASP A 104 -5.72 20.05 7.80
CA ASP A 104 -5.90 21.47 7.49
C ASP A 104 -7.06 21.64 6.51
N GLU A 105 -8.24 21.95 7.06
CA GLU A 105 -9.51 22.17 6.34
C GLU A 105 -9.44 23.22 5.23
N ASN A 106 -8.34 23.94 5.07
CA ASN A 106 -8.22 25.05 4.11
C ASN A 106 -7.52 24.68 2.79
N THR A 107 -7.07 23.45 2.59
CA THR A 107 -6.34 23.08 1.37
C THR A 107 -6.83 21.78 0.74
N LEU A 108 -8.07 21.76 0.28
CA LEU A 108 -8.58 20.72 -0.66
C LEU A 108 -7.78 20.66 -1.99
N LYS A 109 -6.82 21.55 -2.19
CA LYS A 109 -6.05 21.66 -3.44
C LYS A 109 -4.79 20.77 -3.51
N ASN A 110 -4.35 20.17 -2.41
CA ASN A 110 -3.10 19.37 -2.37
C ASN A 110 -3.26 18.05 -1.60
N VAL A 111 -4.30 17.31 -1.89
CA VAL A 111 -4.46 15.96 -1.31
C VAL A 111 -3.40 15.05 -1.93
N LYS A 112 -2.34 14.76 -1.18
CA LYS A 112 -1.29 13.82 -1.60
C LYS A 112 -1.66 12.40 -1.20
N SER A 113 -1.43 11.47 -2.10
CA SER A 113 -1.56 10.05 -1.77
C SER A 113 -0.48 9.60 -0.78
N CYS A 114 -0.69 8.45 -0.13
CA CYS A 114 0.34 7.81 0.68
C CYS A 114 1.64 7.60 -0.09
N PHE A 115 1.54 7.26 -1.38
CA PHE A 115 2.70 7.03 -2.25
C PHE A 115 3.55 8.29 -2.44
N ASP A 116 2.92 9.47 -2.47
CA ASP A 116 3.61 10.74 -2.68
C ASP A 116 4.20 11.30 -1.37
N LYS A 117 3.51 11.07 -0.25
CA LYS A 117 3.92 11.59 1.06
C LYS A 117 5.11 10.86 1.65
N ILE A 118 5.15 9.53 1.51
CA ILE A 118 6.14 8.71 2.18
C ILE A 118 7.26 8.36 1.21
N LYS A 119 8.45 8.87 1.47
CA LYS A 119 9.64 8.57 0.68
C LYS A 119 10.26 7.24 1.10
N GLY A 120 10.90 6.55 0.16
CA GLY A 120 11.53 5.27 0.40
C GLY A 120 11.64 4.43 -0.86
N GLU A 121 12.06 3.18 -0.68
CA GLU A 121 12.23 2.20 -1.74
C GLU A 121 11.08 1.18 -1.71
N ASP A 122 10.40 0.99 -2.84
CA ASP A 122 9.35 -0.01 -2.98
C ASP A 122 9.95 -1.40 -3.12
N ILE A 123 9.85 -2.19 -2.05
CA ILE A 123 10.41 -3.56 -1.99
C ILE A 123 9.47 -4.59 -2.62
N ILE A 124 8.18 -4.45 -2.37
CA ILE A 124 7.14 -5.31 -2.93
C ILE A 124 6.02 -4.44 -3.46
N LYS A 125 5.53 -4.76 -4.66
CA LYS A 125 4.41 -4.06 -5.29
C LYS A 125 3.32 -5.03 -5.71
N VAL A 126 2.09 -4.56 -5.66
CA VAL A 126 0.94 -5.15 -6.34
C VAL A 126 0.49 -4.19 -7.41
N GLU A 127 0.62 -4.61 -8.66
CA GLU A 127 0.31 -3.80 -9.83
C GLU A 127 -0.64 -4.55 -10.76
N ARG A 128 -1.50 -3.81 -11.45
CA ARG A 128 -2.36 -4.34 -12.53
C ARG A 128 -2.41 -3.31 -13.66
N ASN A 129 -2.06 -3.75 -14.87
CA ASN A 129 -2.03 -2.91 -16.07
C ASN A 129 -1.27 -1.58 -15.90
N GLY A 130 -0.11 -1.63 -15.22
CA GLY A 130 0.70 -0.43 -14.94
C GLY A 130 0.19 0.43 -13.79
N LEU A 131 -0.93 0.07 -13.17
CA LEU A 131 -1.47 0.75 -12.01
C LEU A 131 -0.96 0.09 -10.74
N MET A 132 -0.23 0.83 -9.90
CA MET A 132 0.17 0.39 -8.57
C MET A 132 -1.03 0.48 -7.61
N LEU A 133 -1.42 -0.64 -7.02
CA LEU A 133 -2.54 -0.74 -6.08
C LEU A 133 -2.06 -0.65 -4.63
N SER A 134 -0.98 -1.35 -4.31
CA SER A 134 -0.36 -1.31 -2.98
C SER A 134 1.13 -1.59 -3.06
N THR A 135 1.85 -1.14 -2.05
CA THR A 135 3.28 -1.37 -1.92
C THR A 135 3.70 -1.57 -0.47
N LEU A 136 4.77 -2.34 -0.28
CA LEU A 136 5.60 -2.36 0.92
C LEU A 136 6.84 -1.53 0.62
N ARG A 137 6.96 -0.38 1.27
CA ARG A 137 8.07 0.55 1.09
C ARG A 137 9.00 0.52 2.29
N LYS A 138 10.29 0.39 2.02
CA LYS A 138 11.35 0.54 3.03
C LYS A 138 11.62 2.02 3.22
N LYS A 139 11.69 2.46 4.48
CA LYS A 139 12.09 3.82 4.82
C LYS A 139 13.57 4.03 4.48
N LEU A 140 13.91 5.17 3.92
CA LEU A 140 15.29 5.61 3.69
C LEU A 140 15.92 6.16 4.98
#